data_19236f868547b80a16885f4c17ccd92d
#
_entry.id   19236f868547b80a16885f4c17ccd92d
#
_cell.length_a   1.000
_cell.length_b   1.000
_cell.length_c   1.000
_cell.angle_alpha   90.00
_cell.angle_beta   90.00
_cell.angle_gamma   90.00
#
_symmetry.space_group_name_H-M   'P 1'
#
loop_
_entity.id
_entity.type
_entity.pdbx_description
1 polymer ?
#
loop_
_entity_poly.entity_id
_entity_poly.type
_entity_poly.pdbx_seq_one_letter_code
_entity_poly.pdbx_strand_id
1 'polypeptide(L)'
;QAGKGALPFDHPSALGALGATGTLGANLAAREADVVLAVGTRLSDFTTASHTAFQDPGLRLIALNVSGFDAHKLGALPLVADARAGLEQLAAALTGYRVATGHAELTSRRNREWDAEVERLTAPAAGPPTQAQVIGAVNAGQADDVVVCAAGSLPGDLHKLWRTRDSDGYHLEYGYSCMGYEVAGGLGVKLAAPDREVIVMVGDGSWLMMSSEIATSIQEGARITVVLIDNKGFGSIGGLSRSLGSEGFGTGYTVSVDLVQNAASLGAIATRAETLDELTAALDAARNADRTSVIVIDCDPGRGVGSYESWWDVPVAEVSEMPAVQEARADYERSRGAQRPFLGGSA
;
A
#
# COMPACT_ATOMS: atom_id res chain seq x y z
N GLN A 1 -6.89 2.80 -3.65
CA GLN A 1 -5.43 2.77 -3.54
C GLN A 1 -4.85 4.14 -3.88
N ALA A 2 -4.94 4.62 -5.09
CA ALA A 2 -4.48 5.96 -5.47
C ALA A 2 -5.18 7.09 -4.70
N GLY A 3 -6.38 6.87 -4.21
CA GLY A 3 -7.13 7.85 -3.41
C GLY A 3 -6.72 7.95 -1.94
N LYS A 4 -5.64 7.27 -1.51
CA LYS A 4 -5.17 7.32 -0.11
C LYS A 4 -4.84 8.75 0.35
N GLY A 5 -4.33 9.60 -0.53
CA GLY A 5 -4.04 11.01 -0.27
C GLY A 5 -5.24 11.97 -0.37
N ALA A 6 -6.46 11.47 -0.63
CA ALA A 6 -7.63 12.35 -0.79
C ALA A 6 -7.99 13.13 0.48
N LEU A 7 -7.65 12.59 1.65
CA LEU A 7 -7.75 13.26 2.96
C LEU A 7 -6.43 13.05 3.73
N PRO A 8 -5.99 14.02 4.55
CA PRO A 8 -4.92 13.80 5.51
C PRO A 8 -5.25 12.66 6.47
N PHE A 9 -4.24 11.93 6.92
CA PHE A 9 -4.44 10.74 7.77
C PHE A 9 -5.14 11.05 9.10
N ASP A 10 -4.96 12.26 9.63
CA ASP A 10 -5.53 12.76 10.89
C ASP A 10 -6.92 13.39 10.75
N HIS A 11 -7.48 13.42 9.54
CA HIS A 11 -8.85 13.89 9.35
C HIS A 11 -9.83 12.95 10.09
N PRO A 12 -10.77 13.48 10.91
CA PRO A 12 -11.64 12.65 11.78
C PRO A 12 -12.44 11.56 11.05
N SER A 13 -12.71 11.76 9.75
CA SER A 13 -13.46 10.80 8.93
C SER A 13 -12.57 9.93 8.04
N ALA A 14 -11.23 10.04 8.12
CA ALA A 14 -10.31 9.25 7.32
C ALA A 14 -9.98 7.95 8.04
N LEU A 15 -10.55 6.82 7.59
CA LEU A 15 -10.27 5.49 8.13
C LEU A 15 -9.08 4.80 7.44
N GLY A 16 -8.47 5.46 6.45
CA GLY A 16 -7.33 4.92 5.70
C GLY A 16 -7.75 4.05 4.51
N ALA A 17 -6.88 3.15 4.12
CA ALA A 17 -7.05 2.28 2.96
C ALA A 17 -8.09 1.19 3.20
N LEU A 18 -8.74 0.73 2.13
CA LEU A 18 -9.76 -0.31 2.13
C LEU A 18 -9.30 -1.55 1.34
N GLY A 19 -9.74 -2.71 1.77
CA GLY A 19 -9.61 -3.99 1.06
C GLY A 19 -8.43 -4.84 1.53
N ALA A 20 -7.84 -5.64 0.65
CA ALA A 20 -6.77 -6.59 0.98
C ALA A 20 -5.53 -5.94 1.62
N THR A 21 -5.25 -4.69 1.28
CA THR A 21 -4.20 -3.87 1.89
C THR A 21 -4.79 -2.72 2.71
N GLY A 22 -5.97 -2.92 3.27
CA GLY A 22 -6.71 -1.95 4.06
C GLY A 22 -6.34 -1.93 5.54
N THR A 23 -6.82 -0.87 6.23
CA THR A 23 -6.74 -0.75 7.68
C THR A 23 -7.87 -1.52 8.33
N LEU A 24 -7.72 -1.88 9.60
CA LEU A 24 -8.79 -2.54 10.36
C LEU A 24 -10.07 -1.67 10.40
N GLY A 25 -9.91 -0.37 10.67
CA GLY A 25 -11.04 0.56 10.77
C GLY A 25 -11.83 0.70 9.48
N ALA A 26 -11.13 0.80 8.32
CA ALA A 26 -11.77 0.91 7.01
C ALA A 26 -12.49 -0.39 6.62
N ASN A 27 -11.86 -1.54 6.85
CA ASN A 27 -12.45 -2.84 6.50
C ASN A 27 -13.69 -3.15 7.35
N LEU A 28 -13.67 -2.84 8.66
CA LEU A 28 -14.85 -2.97 9.52
C LEU A 28 -15.97 -2.00 9.11
N ALA A 29 -15.62 -0.76 8.75
CA ALA A 29 -16.61 0.21 8.27
C ALA A 29 -17.27 -0.24 6.97
N ALA A 30 -16.49 -0.77 6.03
CA ALA A 30 -17.02 -1.29 4.77
C ALA A 30 -17.93 -2.49 4.96
N ARG A 31 -17.59 -3.39 5.89
CA ARG A 31 -18.41 -4.57 6.20
C ARG A 31 -19.82 -4.20 6.70
N GLU A 32 -19.93 -3.13 7.49
CA GLU A 32 -21.17 -2.70 8.15
C GLU A 32 -21.91 -1.61 7.36
N ALA A 33 -21.33 -1.08 6.27
CA ALA A 33 -21.92 0.04 5.53
C ALA A 33 -23.21 -0.36 4.82
N ASP A 34 -24.28 0.38 5.06
CA ASP A 34 -25.56 0.31 4.35
C ASP A 34 -25.55 1.14 3.05
N VAL A 35 -24.69 2.15 2.95
CA VAL A 35 -24.47 2.95 1.74
C VAL A 35 -22.97 3.11 1.50
N VAL A 36 -22.53 2.83 0.27
CA VAL A 36 -21.15 3.07 -0.17
C VAL A 36 -21.18 3.95 -1.41
N LEU A 37 -20.54 5.11 -1.35
CA LEU A 37 -20.26 5.95 -2.49
C LEU A 37 -18.81 5.71 -2.96
N ALA A 38 -18.66 5.02 -4.07
CA ALA A 38 -17.37 4.76 -4.69
C ALA A 38 -17.05 5.89 -5.70
N VAL A 39 -15.96 6.62 -5.49
CA VAL A 39 -15.57 7.75 -6.32
C VAL A 39 -14.25 7.49 -7.05
N GLY A 40 -14.26 7.50 -8.39
CA GLY A 40 -13.08 7.34 -9.22
C GLY A 40 -12.34 6.01 -9.07
N THR A 41 -12.99 4.99 -8.49
CA THR A 41 -12.39 3.68 -8.25
C THR A 41 -12.99 2.62 -9.14
N ARG A 42 -12.18 1.62 -9.50
CA ARG A 42 -12.63 0.46 -10.29
C ARG A 42 -13.29 -0.62 -9.44
N LEU A 43 -13.32 -0.49 -8.11
CA LEU A 43 -13.75 -1.53 -7.19
C LEU A 43 -13.12 -2.89 -7.56
N SER A 44 -11.79 -2.87 -7.68
CA SER A 44 -10.99 -4.04 -8.04
C SER A 44 -11.04 -5.09 -6.93
N ASP A 45 -10.56 -6.26 -7.24
CA ASP A 45 -10.40 -7.38 -6.33
C ASP A 45 -9.70 -6.97 -5.01
N PHE A 46 -8.59 -6.26 -5.09
CA PHE A 46 -7.90 -5.71 -3.93
C PHE A 46 -8.76 -4.79 -3.08
N THR A 47 -9.49 -3.85 -3.70
CA THR A 47 -10.31 -2.86 -2.99
C THR A 47 -11.53 -3.50 -2.32
N THR A 48 -12.09 -4.52 -2.93
CA THR A 48 -13.28 -5.23 -2.41
C THR A 48 -12.92 -6.40 -1.49
N ALA A 49 -11.62 -6.62 -1.21
CA ALA A 49 -11.15 -7.82 -0.51
C ALA A 49 -11.77 -9.08 -1.13
N SER A 50 -11.66 -9.21 -2.45
CA SER A 50 -12.25 -10.30 -3.23
C SER A 50 -13.74 -10.49 -2.97
N HIS A 51 -14.48 -9.39 -2.94
CA HIS A 51 -15.93 -9.33 -2.68
C HIS A 51 -16.34 -9.72 -1.23
N THR A 52 -15.41 -9.72 -0.29
CA THR A 52 -15.71 -9.96 1.13
C THR A 52 -15.82 -8.67 1.96
N ALA A 53 -15.49 -7.50 1.41
CA ALA A 53 -15.49 -6.25 2.14
C ALA A 53 -16.90 -5.79 2.54
N PHE A 54 -17.88 -5.87 1.64
CA PHE A 54 -19.22 -5.30 1.82
C PHE A 54 -20.21 -6.41 2.18
N GLN A 55 -20.58 -6.54 3.46
CA GLN A 55 -21.37 -7.66 3.95
C GLN A 55 -22.81 -7.31 4.35
N ASP A 56 -23.17 -6.02 4.43
CA ASP A 56 -24.55 -5.63 4.75
C ASP A 56 -25.51 -6.09 3.63
N PRO A 57 -26.55 -6.89 3.92
CA PRO A 57 -27.49 -7.38 2.92
C PRO A 57 -28.32 -6.25 2.30
N GLY A 58 -28.47 -5.13 2.97
CA GLY A 58 -29.19 -3.93 2.51
C GLY A 58 -28.32 -2.94 1.76
N LEU A 59 -27.05 -3.24 1.52
CA LEU A 59 -26.08 -2.33 0.92
C LEU A 59 -26.62 -1.69 -0.37
N ARG A 60 -26.50 -0.36 -0.44
CA ARG A 60 -26.67 0.43 -1.66
C ARG A 60 -25.31 0.93 -2.12
N LEU A 61 -24.83 0.38 -3.22
CA LEU A 61 -23.57 0.78 -3.84
C LEU A 61 -23.85 1.84 -4.92
N ILE A 62 -23.20 2.99 -4.82
CA ILE A 62 -23.26 4.08 -5.79
C ILE A 62 -21.85 4.29 -6.33
N ALA A 63 -21.67 4.35 -7.65
CA ALA A 63 -20.37 4.52 -8.26
C ALA A 63 -20.32 5.77 -9.14
N LEU A 64 -19.61 6.79 -8.68
CA LEU A 64 -19.28 7.99 -9.45
C LEU A 64 -17.97 7.76 -10.19
N ASN A 65 -18.02 7.63 -11.51
CA ASN A 65 -16.84 7.35 -12.33
C ASN A 65 -17.01 7.91 -13.74
N VAL A 66 -15.93 8.41 -14.36
CA VAL A 66 -15.93 8.84 -15.77
C VAL A 66 -16.06 7.66 -16.73
N SER A 67 -15.61 6.47 -16.31
CA SER A 67 -15.77 5.21 -17.05
C SER A 67 -17.14 4.61 -16.77
N GLY A 68 -18.01 4.56 -17.78
CA GLY A 68 -19.30 3.90 -17.66
C GLY A 68 -19.16 2.41 -17.31
N PHE A 69 -18.15 1.74 -17.83
CA PHE A 69 -17.86 0.34 -17.49
C PHE A 69 -17.61 0.15 -15.98
N ASP A 70 -16.80 0.98 -15.36
CA ASP A 70 -16.49 0.90 -13.93
C ASP A 70 -17.67 1.36 -13.06
N ALA A 71 -18.45 2.35 -13.52
CA ALA A 71 -19.61 2.84 -12.81
C ALA A 71 -20.74 1.78 -12.66
N HIS A 72 -20.84 0.84 -13.60
CA HIS A 72 -21.87 -0.21 -13.57
C HIS A 72 -21.43 -1.51 -12.87
N LYS A 73 -20.19 -1.59 -12.40
CA LYS A 73 -19.70 -2.80 -11.72
C LYS A 73 -20.48 -3.10 -10.44
N LEU A 74 -20.53 -4.39 -10.10
CA LEU A 74 -21.06 -4.89 -8.83
C LEU A 74 -22.51 -4.49 -8.56
N GLY A 75 -23.30 -4.22 -9.61
CA GLY A 75 -24.68 -3.80 -9.45
C GLY A 75 -24.86 -2.40 -8.86
N ALA A 76 -23.84 -1.56 -8.93
CA ALA A 76 -23.88 -0.20 -8.41
C ALA A 76 -24.89 0.68 -9.17
N LEU A 77 -25.49 1.66 -8.48
CA LEU A 77 -26.17 2.78 -9.11
C LEU A 77 -25.11 3.69 -9.76
N PRO A 78 -25.08 3.78 -11.11
CA PRO A 78 -24.02 4.49 -11.79
C PRO A 78 -24.26 6.00 -11.80
N LEU A 79 -23.24 6.78 -11.52
CA LEU A 79 -23.12 8.21 -11.77
C LEU A 79 -21.95 8.40 -12.73
N VAL A 80 -22.22 8.43 -14.04
CA VAL A 80 -21.17 8.59 -15.05
C VAL A 80 -20.87 10.07 -15.21
N ALA A 81 -19.86 10.54 -14.51
CA ALA A 81 -19.45 11.94 -14.49
C ALA A 81 -18.00 12.12 -14.04
N ASP A 82 -17.45 13.30 -14.27
CA ASP A 82 -16.22 13.75 -13.61
C ASP A 82 -16.41 13.77 -12.09
N ALA A 83 -15.40 13.31 -11.35
CA ALA A 83 -15.49 13.18 -9.88
C ALA A 83 -15.74 14.53 -9.20
N ARG A 84 -15.07 15.61 -9.65
CA ARG A 84 -15.23 16.94 -9.07
C ARG A 84 -16.64 17.46 -9.32
N ALA A 85 -17.09 17.44 -10.57
CA ALA A 85 -18.43 17.91 -10.94
C ALA A 85 -19.53 17.13 -10.21
N GLY A 86 -19.38 15.78 -10.09
CA GLY A 86 -20.32 14.94 -9.37
C GLY A 86 -20.34 15.21 -7.87
N LEU A 87 -19.19 15.38 -7.24
CA LEU A 87 -19.10 15.70 -5.80
C LEU A 87 -19.65 17.09 -5.48
N GLU A 88 -19.40 18.09 -6.32
CA GLU A 88 -19.96 19.45 -6.15
C GLU A 88 -21.51 19.42 -6.19
N GLN A 89 -22.09 18.67 -7.12
CA GLN A 89 -23.55 18.50 -7.21
C GLN A 89 -24.12 17.72 -6.03
N LEU A 90 -23.45 16.63 -5.61
CA LEU A 90 -23.85 15.86 -4.43
C LEU A 90 -23.79 16.72 -3.16
N ALA A 91 -22.74 17.51 -2.97
CA ALA A 91 -22.60 18.39 -1.83
C ALA A 91 -23.75 19.42 -1.77
N ALA A 92 -24.13 20.00 -2.91
CA ALA A 92 -25.27 20.91 -3.01
C ALA A 92 -26.60 20.21 -2.68
N ALA A 93 -26.82 19.01 -3.21
CA ALA A 93 -28.05 18.23 -2.97
C ALA A 93 -28.18 17.75 -1.52
N LEU A 94 -27.04 17.52 -0.83
CA LEU A 94 -26.99 17.06 0.55
C LEU A 94 -26.88 18.21 1.57
N THR A 95 -27.16 19.44 1.17
CA THR A 95 -27.14 20.58 2.09
C THR A 95 -28.04 20.32 3.30
N GLY A 96 -27.47 20.40 4.51
CA GLY A 96 -28.18 20.14 5.75
C GLY A 96 -28.21 18.65 6.18
N TYR A 97 -27.78 17.72 5.35
CA TYR A 97 -27.59 16.32 5.76
C TYR A 97 -26.56 16.21 6.88
N ARG A 98 -26.81 15.34 7.85
CA ARG A 98 -25.89 15.02 8.94
C ARG A 98 -25.90 13.51 9.14
N VAL A 99 -24.71 12.95 9.30
CA VAL A 99 -24.57 11.54 9.74
C VAL A 99 -25.03 11.40 11.20
N ALA A 100 -25.45 10.20 11.58
CA ALA A 100 -25.79 9.89 12.97
C ALA A 100 -24.59 10.13 13.89
N THR A 101 -24.83 10.67 15.09
CA THR A 101 -23.78 10.94 16.09
C THR A 101 -22.95 9.68 16.41
N GLY A 102 -23.61 8.53 16.55
CA GLY A 102 -22.93 7.25 16.79
C GLY A 102 -21.95 6.82 15.68
N HIS A 103 -22.20 7.23 14.42
CA HIS A 103 -21.27 6.95 13.33
C HIS A 103 -19.94 7.72 13.50
N ALA A 104 -20.00 8.99 13.86
CA ALA A 104 -18.80 9.80 14.10
C ALA A 104 -17.99 9.29 15.30
N GLU A 105 -18.65 8.88 16.37
CA GLU A 105 -18.01 8.28 17.54
C GLU A 105 -17.32 6.94 17.21
N LEU A 106 -17.99 6.10 16.42
CA LEU A 106 -17.45 4.82 15.95
C LEU A 106 -16.21 5.04 15.09
N THR A 107 -16.27 5.98 14.13
CA THR A 107 -15.13 6.32 13.26
C THR A 107 -13.94 6.82 14.08
N SER A 108 -14.19 7.73 15.03
CA SER A 108 -13.13 8.24 15.91
C SER A 108 -12.48 7.14 16.78
N ARG A 109 -13.28 6.19 17.26
CA ARG A 109 -12.75 5.03 18.01
C ARG A 109 -11.87 4.16 17.12
N ARG A 110 -12.31 3.82 15.92
CA ARG A 110 -11.57 3.02 14.95
C ARG A 110 -10.25 3.67 14.55
N ASN A 111 -10.24 5.00 14.38
CA ASN A 111 -9.01 5.73 14.11
C ASN A 111 -8.00 5.59 15.26
N ARG A 112 -8.44 5.81 16.51
CA ARG A 112 -7.55 5.64 17.68
C ARG A 112 -7.02 4.21 17.82
N GLU A 113 -7.85 3.20 17.59
CA GLU A 113 -7.44 1.80 17.61
C GLU A 113 -6.40 1.50 16.52
N TRP A 114 -6.58 2.08 15.33
CA TRP A 114 -5.63 1.94 14.23
C TRP A 114 -4.33 2.71 14.49
N ASP A 115 -4.39 3.90 15.02
CA ASP A 115 -3.20 4.67 15.40
C ASP A 115 -2.35 3.91 16.43
N ALA A 116 -2.98 3.34 17.44
CA ALA A 116 -2.27 2.51 18.43
C ALA A 116 -1.62 1.26 17.78
N GLU A 117 -2.27 0.65 16.81
CA GLU A 117 -1.69 -0.48 16.06
C GLU A 117 -0.51 -0.05 15.20
N VAL A 118 -0.59 1.08 14.49
CA VAL A 118 0.53 1.64 13.73
C VAL A 118 1.71 1.92 14.66
N GLU A 119 1.48 2.57 15.79
CA GLU A 119 2.53 2.85 16.80
C GLU A 119 3.18 1.56 17.29
N ARG A 120 2.40 0.53 17.58
CA ARG A 120 2.92 -0.78 17.99
C ARG A 120 3.78 -1.45 16.93
N LEU A 121 3.37 -1.39 15.65
CA LEU A 121 4.07 -2.02 14.52
C LEU A 121 5.36 -1.28 14.15
N THR A 122 5.36 0.04 14.30
CA THR A 122 6.50 0.89 13.93
C THR A 122 7.47 1.14 15.08
N ALA A 123 7.10 0.75 16.31
CA ALA A 123 7.97 0.91 17.49
C ALA A 123 9.29 0.16 17.32
N PRO A 124 10.43 0.79 17.64
CA PRO A 124 11.73 0.12 17.62
C PRO A 124 11.73 -1.13 18.52
N ALA A 125 12.35 -2.21 18.05
CA ALA A 125 12.52 -3.45 18.79
C ALA A 125 13.92 -4.00 18.57
N ALA A 126 14.34 -4.94 19.43
CA ALA A 126 15.62 -5.62 19.28
C ALA A 126 15.64 -6.56 18.04
N GLY A 127 16.79 -6.63 17.39
CA GLY A 127 17.03 -7.45 16.20
C GLY A 127 16.93 -6.68 14.89
N PRO A 128 16.99 -7.37 13.75
CA PRO A 128 16.83 -6.73 12.44
C PRO A 128 15.49 -6.00 12.34
N PRO A 129 15.44 -4.79 11.78
CA PRO A 129 14.20 -4.04 11.65
C PRO A 129 13.21 -4.76 10.75
N THR A 130 11.93 -4.59 11.06
CA THR A 130 10.84 -5.04 10.18
C THR A 130 10.54 -3.99 9.13
N GLN A 131 9.88 -4.39 8.02
CA GLN A 131 9.42 -3.45 6.99
C GLN A 131 8.52 -2.36 7.57
N ALA A 132 7.66 -2.68 8.54
CA ALA A 132 6.80 -1.70 9.22
C ALA A 132 7.63 -0.65 10.01
N GLN A 133 8.68 -1.06 10.70
CA GLN A 133 9.57 -0.16 11.42
C GLN A 133 10.35 0.76 10.48
N VAL A 134 10.82 0.23 9.34
CA VAL A 134 11.46 1.04 8.29
C VAL A 134 10.48 2.08 7.73
N ILE A 135 9.24 1.69 7.42
CA ILE A 135 8.18 2.60 6.98
C ILE A 135 7.93 3.69 8.03
N GLY A 136 7.85 3.32 9.32
CA GLY A 136 7.67 4.26 10.42
C GLY A 136 8.79 5.28 10.51
N ALA A 137 10.05 4.86 10.42
CA ALA A 137 11.21 5.74 10.47
C ALA A 137 11.22 6.73 9.27
N VAL A 138 10.93 6.26 8.06
CA VAL A 138 10.82 7.12 6.88
C VAL A 138 9.64 8.10 7.00
N ASN A 139 8.49 7.65 7.47
CA ASN A 139 7.28 8.48 7.60
C ASN A 139 7.37 9.52 8.72
N ALA A 140 8.33 9.38 9.64
CA ALA A 140 8.65 10.39 10.67
C ALA A 140 9.33 11.64 10.11
N GLY A 141 9.72 11.66 8.82
CA GLY A 141 10.34 12.78 8.13
C GLY A 141 9.45 14.02 7.97
N GLN A 142 9.78 14.88 7.03
CA GLN A 142 9.08 16.16 6.84
C GLN A 142 7.66 15.97 6.30
N ALA A 143 6.78 16.92 6.59
CA ALA A 143 5.37 16.83 6.21
C ALA A 143 5.13 16.90 4.68
N ASP A 144 6.05 17.51 3.96
CA ASP A 144 6.02 17.70 2.51
C ASP A 144 6.83 16.66 1.72
N ASP A 145 7.41 15.65 2.39
CA ASP A 145 8.06 14.55 1.71
C ASP A 145 7.06 13.77 0.84
N VAL A 146 7.51 13.37 -0.35
CA VAL A 146 6.74 12.50 -1.24
C VAL A 146 7.33 11.09 -1.21
N VAL A 147 6.54 10.11 -0.80
CA VAL A 147 6.93 8.71 -0.94
C VAL A 147 6.49 8.15 -2.29
N VAL A 148 7.41 7.42 -2.94
CA VAL A 148 7.15 6.72 -4.20
C VAL A 148 7.43 5.24 -4.02
N CYS A 149 6.46 4.39 -4.40
CA CYS A 149 6.59 2.93 -4.38
C CYS A 149 5.76 2.31 -5.49
N ALA A 150 5.96 1.04 -5.80
CA ALA A 150 5.17 0.33 -6.81
C ALA A 150 4.88 -1.13 -6.47
N ALA A 151 5.88 -1.99 -6.37
CA ALA A 151 5.68 -3.43 -6.38
C ALA A 151 6.20 -4.16 -5.13
N GLY A 152 5.77 -5.40 -4.97
CA GLY A 152 6.19 -6.27 -3.87
C GLY A 152 5.28 -6.21 -2.64
N SER A 153 5.79 -6.58 -1.48
CA SER A 153 5.09 -6.48 -0.18
C SER A 153 5.04 -5.04 0.34
N LEU A 154 6.04 -4.26 0.00
CA LEU A 154 6.25 -2.89 0.50
C LEU A 154 5.07 -1.95 0.19
N PRO A 155 4.51 -1.87 -1.03
CA PRO A 155 3.36 -1.01 -1.30
C PRO A 155 2.11 -1.42 -0.51
N GLY A 156 1.93 -2.70 -0.22
CA GLY A 156 0.83 -3.18 0.62
C GLY A 156 0.93 -2.68 2.05
N ASP A 157 2.13 -2.71 2.63
CA ASP A 157 2.37 -2.22 3.98
C ASP A 157 2.36 -0.68 4.03
N LEU A 158 2.92 0.00 3.02
CA LEU A 158 2.80 1.45 2.87
C LEU A 158 1.33 1.89 2.79
N HIS A 159 0.50 1.15 2.07
CA HIS A 159 -0.92 1.45 1.95
C HIS A 159 -1.66 1.39 3.29
N LYS A 160 -1.25 0.51 4.19
CA LYS A 160 -1.76 0.41 5.55
C LYS A 160 -1.17 1.47 6.48
N LEU A 161 0.16 1.60 6.51
CA LEU A 161 0.88 2.27 7.59
C LEU A 161 1.27 3.72 7.29
N TRP A 162 1.43 4.11 6.01
CA TRP A 162 1.86 5.45 5.67
C TRP A 162 0.83 6.49 6.07
N ARG A 163 1.24 7.45 6.89
CA ARG A 163 0.43 8.58 7.32
C ARG A 163 0.58 9.72 6.33
N THR A 164 -0.31 9.77 5.35
CA THR A 164 -0.33 10.79 4.29
C THR A 164 -0.77 12.13 4.85
N ARG A 165 0.05 13.17 4.69
CA ARG A 165 -0.19 14.50 5.26
C ARG A 165 -0.79 15.48 4.25
N ASP A 166 -0.52 15.29 2.97
CA ASP A 166 -1.10 16.07 1.87
C ASP A 166 -1.49 15.17 0.69
N SER A 167 -2.24 15.70 -0.28
CA SER A 167 -2.74 14.95 -1.44
C SER A 167 -1.63 14.42 -2.35
N ASP A 168 -0.49 15.08 -2.39
CA ASP A 168 0.61 14.79 -3.30
C ASP A 168 1.78 14.07 -2.59
N GLY A 169 1.66 13.83 -1.28
CA GLY A 169 2.69 13.18 -0.45
C GLY A 169 2.80 11.66 -0.60
N TYR A 170 1.93 11.04 -1.39
CA TYR A 170 1.89 9.59 -1.57
C TYR A 170 1.68 9.22 -3.03
N HIS A 171 2.72 8.69 -3.67
CA HIS A 171 2.67 8.24 -5.06
C HIS A 171 2.89 6.73 -5.14
N LEU A 172 1.88 6.02 -5.61
CA LEU A 172 1.91 4.57 -5.74
C LEU A 172 1.42 4.14 -7.12
N GLU A 173 2.28 3.47 -7.88
CA GLU A 173 1.87 2.78 -9.09
C GLU A 173 1.21 1.46 -8.71
N TYR A 174 -0.11 1.41 -8.84
CA TYR A 174 -0.90 0.23 -8.50
C TYR A 174 -1.75 -0.28 -9.67
N GLY A 175 -1.64 0.34 -10.81
CA GLY A 175 -2.39 -0.06 -12.00
C GLY A 175 -2.03 -1.47 -12.43
N TYR A 176 -0.75 -1.76 -12.48
CA TYR A 176 -0.17 -3.06 -12.80
C TYR A 176 0.84 -3.55 -11.76
N SER A 177 1.17 -2.72 -10.76
CA SER A 177 2.17 -3.04 -9.73
C SER A 177 3.52 -3.44 -10.33
N CYS A 178 4.04 -2.59 -11.22
CA CYS A 178 5.21 -2.89 -12.03
C CYS A 178 6.48 -2.84 -11.19
N MET A 179 7.17 -3.96 -11.06
CA MET A 179 8.53 -4.00 -10.51
C MET A 179 9.49 -3.19 -11.37
N GLY A 180 10.33 -2.37 -10.73
CA GLY A 180 11.28 -1.48 -11.41
C GLY A 180 10.76 -0.08 -11.69
N TYR A 181 9.47 0.18 -11.49
CA TYR A 181 8.89 1.53 -11.64
C TYR A 181 9.47 2.53 -10.62
N GLU A 182 9.81 2.10 -9.43
CA GLU A 182 10.02 2.94 -8.25
C GLU A 182 11.06 4.04 -8.48
N VAL A 183 12.22 3.68 -9.04
CA VAL A 183 13.31 4.66 -9.28
C VAL A 183 12.93 5.64 -10.40
N ALA A 184 12.46 5.14 -11.53
CA ALA A 184 11.99 5.96 -12.64
C ALA A 184 10.81 6.85 -12.26
N GLY A 185 9.84 6.29 -11.49
CA GLY A 185 8.72 7.04 -10.96
C GLY A 185 9.15 8.14 -9.99
N GLY A 186 10.10 7.84 -9.10
CA GLY A 186 10.69 8.83 -8.19
C GLY A 186 11.38 9.97 -8.93
N LEU A 187 12.15 9.65 -9.96
CA LEU A 187 12.75 10.64 -10.85
C LEU A 187 11.66 11.52 -11.53
N GLY A 188 10.62 10.90 -12.06
CA GLY A 188 9.50 11.61 -12.68
C GLY A 188 8.77 12.56 -11.70
N VAL A 189 8.53 12.12 -10.46
CA VAL A 189 7.96 12.96 -9.40
C VAL A 189 8.91 14.12 -9.06
N LYS A 190 10.23 13.86 -8.96
CA LYS A 190 11.21 14.92 -8.68
C LYS A 190 11.27 15.97 -9.78
N LEU A 191 11.18 15.57 -11.03
CA LEU A 191 11.13 16.49 -12.17
C LEU A 191 9.84 17.33 -12.20
N ALA A 192 8.72 16.74 -11.78
CA ALA A 192 7.43 17.43 -11.68
C ALA A 192 7.31 18.34 -10.44
N ALA A 193 7.99 18.00 -9.35
CA ALA A 193 7.98 18.73 -8.08
C ALA A 193 9.43 18.94 -7.57
N PRO A 194 10.21 19.81 -8.24
CA PRO A 194 11.66 19.94 -7.99
C PRO A 194 12.02 20.40 -6.58
N ASP A 195 11.13 21.13 -5.93
CA ASP A 195 11.35 21.69 -4.59
C ASP A 195 11.03 20.71 -3.45
N ARG A 196 10.36 19.58 -3.76
CA ARG A 196 10.01 18.57 -2.75
C ARG A 196 11.11 17.53 -2.58
N GLU A 197 11.24 17.01 -1.37
CA GLU A 197 12.01 15.79 -1.14
C GLU A 197 11.22 14.57 -1.65
N VAL A 198 11.87 13.77 -2.49
CA VAL A 198 11.25 12.54 -3.04
C VAL A 198 11.99 11.35 -2.47
N ILE A 199 11.26 10.52 -1.72
CA ILE A 199 11.77 9.31 -1.09
C ILE A 199 11.19 8.10 -1.83
N VAL A 200 12.05 7.38 -2.52
CA VAL A 200 11.69 6.13 -3.20
C VAL A 200 11.89 4.99 -2.20
N MET A 201 10.83 4.23 -1.95
CA MET A 201 10.93 3.00 -1.16
C MET A 201 10.82 1.80 -2.11
N VAL A 202 11.83 0.93 -2.12
CA VAL A 202 11.94 -0.17 -3.08
C VAL A 202 12.54 -1.42 -2.43
N GLY A 203 12.04 -2.59 -2.77
CA GLY A 203 12.64 -3.87 -2.40
C GLY A 203 13.79 -4.25 -3.33
N ASP A 204 14.69 -5.11 -2.85
CA ASP A 204 15.87 -5.58 -3.58
C ASP A 204 15.54 -6.20 -4.94
N GLY A 205 14.45 -7.00 -5.02
CA GLY A 205 14.01 -7.62 -6.27
C GLY A 205 13.57 -6.61 -7.33
N SER A 206 12.83 -5.57 -6.92
CA SER A 206 12.38 -4.51 -7.81
C SER A 206 13.55 -3.60 -8.22
N TRP A 207 14.44 -3.29 -7.29
CA TRP A 207 15.67 -2.54 -7.56
C TRP A 207 16.53 -3.19 -8.64
N LEU A 208 16.78 -4.50 -8.55
CA LEU A 208 17.62 -5.22 -9.51
C LEU A 208 17.01 -5.30 -10.91
N MET A 209 15.73 -5.04 -11.07
CA MET A 209 15.09 -4.99 -12.38
C MET A 209 15.35 -3.68 -13.13
N MET A 210 15.44 -2.53 -12.44
CA MET A 210 15.50 -1.23 -13.11
C MET A 210 16.14 -0.13 -12.26
N SER A 211 17.34 -0.37 -11.75
CA SER A 211 18.11 0.62 -10.99
C SER A 211 18.85 1.64 -11.86
N SER A 212 18.92 1.44 -13.19
CA SER A 212 19.71 2.26 -14.11
C SER A 212 19.33 3.74 -14.12
N GLU A 213 18.07 4.09 -13.78
CA GLU A 213 17.60 5.48 -13.75
C GLU A 213 18.25 6.32 -12.62
N ILE A 214 19.00 5.70 -11.72
CA ILE A 214 19.92 6.42 -10.82
C ILE A 214 20.93 7.24 -11.60
N ALA A 215 21.49 6.68 -12.66
CA ALA A 215 22.44 7.42 -13.52
C ALA A 215 21.76 8.61 -14.20
N THR A 216 20.52 8.45 -14.69
CA THR A 216 19.72 9.53 -15.26
C THR A 216 19.42 10.62 -14.22
N SER A 217 19.00 10.25 -13.00
CA SER A 217 18.75 11.17 -11.90
C SER A 217 19.97 12.06 -11.61
N ILE A 218 21.17 11.47 -11.60
CA ILE A 218 22.42 12.20 -11.37
C ILE A 218 22.75 13.10 -12.54
N GLN A 219 22.62 12.61 -13.77
CA GLN A 219 22.90 13.37 -14.98
C GLN A 219 21.98 14.59 -15.12
N GLU A 220 20.71 14.46 -14.77
CA GLU A 220 19.73 15.54 -14.82
C GLU A 220 19.79 16.46 -13.57
N GLY A 221 20.61 16.15 -12.58
CA GLY A 221 20.65 16.88 -11.30
C GLY A 221 19.36 16.79 -10.50
N ALA A 222 18.52 15.80 -10.82
CA ALA A 222 17.22 15.56 -10.16
C ALA A 222 17.41 14.60 -8.98
N ARG A 223 17.89 15.12 -7.86
CA ARG A 223 18.21 14.37 -6.65
C ARG A 223 16.99 13.72 -6.03
N ILE A 224 17.05 12.41 -5.81
CA ILE A 224 16.09 11.61 -5.06
C ILE A 224 16.80 10.85 -3.92
N THR A 225 16.05 10.47 -2.90
CA THR A 225 16.54 9.59 -1.84
C THR A 225 15.89 8.22 -1.98
N VAL A 226 16.67 7.16 -2.08
CA VAL A 226 16.19 5.78 -2.21
C VAL A 226 16.43 5.05 -0.90
N VAL A 227 15.37 4.49 -0.31
CA VAL A 227 15.43 3.52 0.78
C VAL A 227 15.23 2.14 0.17
N LEU A 228 16.34 1.40 0.03
CA LEU A 228 16.41 0.08 -0.58
C LEU A 228 16.33 -0.98 0.51
N ILE A 229 15.19 -1.65 0.61
CA ILE A 229 14.94 -2.69 1.59
C ILE A 229 15.49 -4.03 1.06
N ASP A 230 16.51 -4.54 1.75
CA ASP A 230 17.16 -5.80 1.42
C ASP A 230 16.54 -6.94 2.25
N ASN A 231 15.55 -7.61 1.71
CA ASN A 231 14.89 -8.77 2.32
C ASN A 231 15.30 -10.11 1.69
N LYS A 232 16.35 -10.10 0.86
CA LYS A 232 17.01 -11.25 0.23
C LYS A 232 16.12 -12.00 -0.76
N GLY A 233 15.20 -11.30 -1.45
CA GLY A 233 14.40 -11.93 -2.50
C GLY A 233 13.04 -11.29 -2.80
N PHE A 234 12.18 -12.08 -3.42
CA PHE A 234 10.84 -11.67 -3.85
C PHE A 234 9.82 -11.86 -2.71
N GLY A 235 9.85 -10.98 -1.71
CA GLY A 235 9.11 -11.10 -0.46
C GLY A 235 7.60 -11.30 -0.62
N SER A 236 6.96 -10.62 -1.58
CA SER A 236 5.51 -10.76 -1.85
C SER A 236 5.17 -12.16 -2.38
N ILE A 237 5.89 -12.62 -3.41
CA ILE A 237 5.65 -13.94 -4.04
C ILE A 237 5.94 -15.05 -3.04
N GLY A 238 7.04 -14.95 -2.30
CA GLY A 238 7.40 -15.89 -1.26
C GLY A 238 6.38 -15.94 -0.12
N GLY A 239 5.88 -14.78 0.30
CA GLY A 239 4.83 -14.66 1.30
C GLY A 239 3.52 -15.31 0.85
N LEU A 240 3.07 -15.03 -0.37
CA LEU A 240 1.90 -15.68 -0.97
C LEU A 240 2.06 -17.19 -1.05
N SER A 241 3.20 -17.67 -1.55
CA SER A 241 3.49 -19.11 -1.64
C SER A 241 3.38 -19.79 -0.27
N ARG A 242 3.95 -19.19 0.76
CA ARG A 242 3.87 -19.71 2.13
C ARG A 242 2.45 -19.67 2.71
N SER A 243 1.68 -18.63 2.43
CA SER A 243 0.28 -18.55 2.88
C SER A 243 -0.63 -19.60 2.24
N LEU A 244 -0.20 -20.18 1.12
CA LEU A 244 -0.89 -21.29 0.44
C LEU A 244 -0.34 -22.67 0.84
N GLY A 245 0.46 -22.74 1.89
CA GLY A 245 1.02 -24.00 2.42
C GLY A 245 2.28 -24.49 1.71
N SER A 246 2.91 -23.67 0.85
CA SER A 246 4.17 -24.00 0.15
C SER A 246 5.37 -23.37 0.85
N GLU A 247 6.59 -23.74 0.43
CA GLU A 247 7.84 -23.26 1.03
C GLU A 247 8.41 -21.98 0.40
N GLY A 248 7.76 -21.42 -0.64
CA GLY A 248 8.26 -20.25 -1.36
C GLY A 248 9.41 -20.58 -2.32
N PHE A 249 9.30 -21.72 -3.03
CA PHE A 249 10.32 -22.18 -3.97
C PHE A 249 10.73 -21.09 -4.97
N GLY A 250 12.04 -20.89 -5.15
CA GLY A 250 12.61 -19.99 -6.14
C GLY A 250 12.46 -18.49 -5.82
N THR A 251 11.99 -18.11 -4.62
CA THR A 251 11.75 -16.71 -4.26
C THR A 251 12.86 -16.05 -3.44
N GLY A 252 13.78 -16.84 -2.90
CA GLY A 252 14.99 -16.34 -2.22
C GLY A 252 16.19 -16.32 -3.16
N TYR A 253 17.13 -15.41 -2.92
CA TYR A 253 18.38 -15.40 -3.68
C TYR A 253 19.32 -16.51 -3.25
N THR A 254 19.97 -17.12 -4.23
CA THR A 254 21.02 -18.13 -4.01
C THR A 254 22.43 -17.53 -4.01
N VAL A 255 22.56 -16.28 -4.46
CA VAL A 255 23.81 -15.52 -4.50
C VAL A 255 23.62 -14.17 -3.81
N SER A 256 24.65 -13.73 -3.11
CA SER A 256 24.62 -12.40 -2.48
C SER A 256 24.98 -11.34 -3.52
N VAL A 257 24.17 -10.26 -3.58
CA VAL A 257 24.46 -9.08 -4.37
C VAL A 257 24.84 -7.95 -3.41
N ASP A 258 25.98 -7.30 -3.64
CA ASP A 258 26.31 -6.10 -2.89
C ASP A 258 25.55 -4.90 -3.48
N LEU A 259 24.40 -4.62 -2.86
CA LEU A 259 23.51 -3.55 -3.31
C LEU A 259 24.10 -2.14 -3.10
N VAL A 260 25.00 -1.97 -2.12
CA VAL A 260 25.72 -0.70 -1.91
C VAL A 260 26.69 -0.45 -3.05
N GLN A 261 27.51 -1.43 -3.39
CA GLN A 261 28.43 -1.30 -4.53
C GLN A 261 27.67 -1.15 -5.86
N ASN A 262 26.55 -1.85 -6.03
CA ASN A 262 25.70 -1.73 -7.20
C ASN A 262 25.18 -0.29 -7.35
N ALA A 263 24.62 0.30 -6.30
CA ALA A 263 24.14 1.68 -6.31
C ALA A 263 25.30 2.69 -6.53
N ALA A 264 26.44 2.49 -5.87
CA ALA A 264 27.61 3.35 -6.02
C ALA A 264 28.17 3.30 -7.46
N SER A 265 28.13 2.15 -8.13
CA SER A 265 28.58 2.01 -9.52
C SER A 265 27.73 2.81 -10.52
N LEU A 266 26.49 3.15 -10.16
CA LEU A 266 25.58 4.02 -10.92
C LEU A 266 25.79 5.52 -10.57
N GLY A 267 26.71 5.84 -9.66
CA GLY A 267 27.07 7.19 -9.27
C GLY A 267 26.38 7.74 -8.01
N ALA A 268 25.52 6.96 -7.36
CA ALA A 268 24.84 7.37 -6.14
C ALA A 268 25.80 7.51 -4.94
N ILE A 269 25.41 8.32 -3.96
CA ILE A 269 25.94 8.24 -2.60
C ILE A 269 25.24 7.04 -1.93
N ALA A 270 25.96 5.92 -1.83
CA ALA A 270 25.40 4.68 -1.34
C ALA A 270 25.94 4.33 0.04
N THR A 271 25.02 4.02 0.97
CA THR A 271 25.34 3.65 2.35
C THR A 271 24.52 2.45 2.79
N ARG A 272 24.99 1.70 3.79
CA ARG A 272 24.20 0.68 4.48
C ARG A 272 23.85 1.19 5.87
N ALA A 273 22.60 1.03 6.25
CA ALA A 273 22.10 1.20 7.61
C ALA A 273 21.80 -0.19 8.19
N GLU A 274 22.31 -0.48 9.38
CA GLU A 274 22.07 -1.73 10.10
C GLU A 274 20.95 -1.57 11.14
N THR A 275 20.66 -0.32 11.52
CA THR A 275 19.67 0.04 12.54
C THR A 275 18.74 1.14 12.05
N LEU A 276 17.61 1.35 12.74
CA LEU A 276 16.69 2.46 12.46
C LEU A 276 17.32 3.83 12.76
N ASP A 277 18.21 3.93 13.77
CA ASP A 277 18.92 5.16 14.09
C ASP A 277 19.90 5.53 12.95
N GLU A 278 20.61 4.55 12.42
CA GLU A 278 21.49 4.76 11.26
C GLU A 278 20.69 5.11 10.00
N LEU A 279 19.51 4.50 9.79
CA LEU A 279 18.61 4.86 8.71
C LEU A 279 18.18 6.33 8.83
N THR A 280 17.79 6.76 10.03
CA THR A 280 17.37 8.15 10.29
C THR A 280 18.52 9.11 10.01
N ALA A 281 19.71 8.82 10.51
CA ALA A 281 20.90 9.63 10.24
C ALA A 281 21.27 9.69 8.75
N ALA A 282 21.12 8.58 8.03
CA ALA A 282 21.36 8.53 6.59
C ALA A 282 20.31 9.31 5.78
N LEU A 283 19.05 9.30 6.21
CA LEU A 283 17.99 10.13 5.62
C LEU A 283 18.27 11.62 5.80
N ASP A 284 18.71 12.04 7.00
CA ASP A 284 19.10 13.42 7.27
C ASP A 284 20.32 13.85 6.44
N ALA A 285 21.29 12.96 6.27
CA ALA A 285 22.45 13.22 5.41
C ALA A 285 22.05 13.33 3.93
N ALA A 286 21.14 12.48 3.47
CA ALA A 286 20.63 12.48 2.09
C ALA A 286 19.93 13.80 1.73
N ARG A 287 19.21 14.42 2.67
CA ARG A 287 18.57 15.74 2.45
C ARG A 287 19.56 16.84 2.10
N ASN A 288 20.79 16.75 2.59
CA ASN A 288 21.84 17.72 2.37
C ASN A 288 22.86 17.28 1.31
N ALA A 289 22.64 16.15 0.67
CA ALA A 289 23.54 15.62 -0.36
C ALA A 289 23.44 16.43 -1.66
N ASP A 290 24.53 16.43 -2.42
CA ASP A 290 24.63 17.11 -3.71
C ASP A 290 24.03 16.31 -4.88
N ARG A 291 23.70 15.02 -4.67
CA ARG A 291 23.16 14.11 -5.67
C ARG A 291 22.35 12.99 -5.01
N THR A 292 21.74 12.16 -5.82
CA THR A 292 20.92 11.01 -5.40
C THR A 292 21.67 10.13 -4.40
N SER A 293 20.96 9.81 -3.32
CA SER A 293 21.44 8.93 -2.25
C SER A 293 20.65 7.61 -2.25
N VAL A 294 21.35 6.49 -2.01
CA VAL A 294 20.74 5.16 -1.84
C VAL A 294 21.14 4.60 -0.48
N ILE A 295 20.16 4.36 0.36
CA ILE A 295 20.33 3.82 1.71
C ILE A 295 19.82 2.38 1.70
N VAL A 296 20.72 1.43 1.80
CA VAL A 296 20.39 0.00 1.87
C VAL A 296 20.16 -0.38 3.33
N ILE A 297 19.02 -1.01 3.62
CA ILE A 297 18.71 -1.50 4.97
C ILE A 297 18.25 -2.94 4.92
N ASP A 298 18.90 -3.81 5.72
CA ASP A 298 18.48 -5.20 5.88
C ASP A 298 17.17 -5.25 6.66
N CYS A 299 16.24 -6.10 6.23
CA CYS A 299 14.92 -6.21 6.82
C CYS A 299 14.57 -7.67 7.10
N ASP A 300 13.93 -7.93 8.25
CA ASP A 300 13.41 -9.26 8.58
C ASP A 300 12.25 -9.64 7.65
N PRO A 301 12.42 -10.64 6.76
CA PRO A 301 11.38 -11.03 5.81
C PRO A 301 10.24 -11.83 6.46
N GLY A 302 10.40 -12.26 7.71
CA GLY A 302 9.47 -13.17 8.40
C GLY A 302 8.31 -12.45 9.11
N ARG A 303 8.43 -11.15 9.37
CA ARG A 303 7.44 -10.36 10.11
C ARG A 303 6.75 -9.34 9.21
N GLY A 304 5.62 -9.75 8.62
CA GLY A 304 4.76 -8.88 7.83
C GLY A 304 3.68 -8.19 8.64
N VAL A 305 2.98 -7.26 8.00
CA VAL A 305 1.79 -6.58 8.52
C VAL A 305 0.54 -7.42 8.24
N GLY A 306 -0.34 -7.57 9.22
CA GLY A 306 -1.55 -8.39 9.11
C GLY A 306 -2.53 -7.95 8.02
N SER A 307 -3.51 -8.83 7.72
CA SER A 307 -4.53 -8.58 6.69
C SER A 307 -5.75 -7.78 7.20
N TYR A 308 -5.94 -7.62 8.51
CA TYR A 308 -6.96 -6.79 9.16
C TYR A 308 -8.39 -6.96 8.60
N GLU A 309 -9.00 -8.10 8.90
CA GLU A 309 -10.39 -8.40 8.51
C GLU A 309 -10.64 -8.34 6.99
N SER A 310 -9.60 -8.64 6.20
CA SER A 310 -9.70 -8.76 4.75
C SER A 310 -9.18 -10.10 4.27
N TRP A 311 -9.69 -10.51 3.14
CA TRP A 311 -9.27 -11.73 2.45
C TRP A 311 -8.97 -11.39 0.98
N TRP A 312 -8.03 -12.12 0.41
CA TRP A 312 -7.71 -12.03 -1.01
C TRP A 312 -7.80 -13.41 -1.65
N ASP A 313 -8.57 -13.52 -2.71
CA ASP A 313 -8.82 -14.75 -3.46
C ASP A 313 -7.55 -15.15 -4.23
N VAL A 314 -6.68 -15.89 -3.56
CA VAL A 314 -5.51 -16.52 -4.17
C VAL A 314 -5.77 -18.02 -4.18
N PRO A 315 -6.02 -18.63 -5.37
CA PRO A 315 -6.39 -20.04 -5.46
C PRO A 315 -5.34 -20.98 -4.89
N VAL A 316 -5.78 -21.89 -4.05
CA VAL A 316 -4.94 -22.97 -3.49
C VAL A 316 -5.10 -24.21 -4.36
N ALA A 317 -4.04 -24.98 -4.54
CA ALA A 317 -4.05 -26.20 -5.32
C ALA A 317 -5.16 -27.17 -4.83
N GLU A 318 -5.94 -27.69 -5.77
CA GLU A 318 -7.03 -28.64 -5.47
C GLU A 318 -6.51 -30.03 -5.14
N VAL A 319 -5.39 -30.39 -5.72
CA VAL A 319 -4.75 -31.68 -5.55
C VAL A 319 -3.34 -31.47 -5.01
N SER A 320 -3.11 -31.90 -3.78
CA SER A 320 -1.79 -31.88 -3.15
C SER A 320 -1.71 -32.93 -2.08
N GLU A 321 -0.56 -33.59 -1.95
CA GLU A 321 -0.25 -34.52 -0.88
C GLU A 321 0.37 -33.81 0.34
N MET A 322 0.69 -32.51 0.22
CA MET A 322 1.27 -31.72 1.31
C MET A 322 0.19 -31.32 2.34
N PRO A 323 0.31 -31.73 3.62
CA PRO A 323 -0.69 -31.40 4.64
C PRO A 323 -0.97 -29.88 4.77
N ALA A 324 0.07 -29.05 4.70
CA ALA A 324 -0.06 -27.60 4.79
C ALA A 324 -0.88 -27.00 3.62
N VAL A 325 -0.75 -27.56 2.41
CA VAL A 325 -1.56 -27.13 1.25
C VAL A 325 -3.01 -27.59 1.42
N GLN A 326 -3.25 -28.79 1.96
CA GLN A 326 -4.62 -29.27 2.23
C GLN A 326 -5.32 -28.41 3.29
N GLU A 327 -4.61 -28.00 4.35
CA GLU A 327 -5.13 -27.08 5.35
C GLU A 327 -5.45 -25.70 4.74
N ALA A 328 -4.50 -25.13 3.99
CA ALA A 328 -4.69 -23.87 3.28
C ALA A 328 -5.89 -23.93 2.30
N ARG A 329 -6.10 -25.09 1.63
CA ARG A 329 -7.27 -25.29 0.77
C ARG A 329 -8.59 -25.29 1.54
N ALA A 330 -8.63 -25.92 2.70
CA ALA A 330 -9.82 -25.90 3.55
C ALA A 330 -10.16 -24.46 4.03
N ASP A 331 -9.15 -23.66 4.37
CA ASP A 331 -9.32 -22.26 4.75
C ASP A 331 -9.79 -21.40 3.57
N TYR A 332 -9.22 -21.64 2.40
CA TYR A 332 -9.62 -20.99 1.16
C TYR A 332 -11.10 -21.22 0.83
N GLU A 333 -11.57 -22.46 0.88
CA GLU A 333 -12.98 -22.80 0.58
C GLU A 333 -13.95 -22.16 1.60
N ARG A 334 -13.56 -22.07 2.89
CA ARG A 334 -14.37 -21.36 3.89
C ARG A 334 -14.45 -19.86 3.58
N SER A 335 -13.34 -19.24 3.27
CA SER A 335 -13.26 -17.81 2.96
C SER A 335 -14.00 -17.45 1.68
N ARG A 336 -13.89 -18.30 0.65
CA ARG A 336 -14.63 -18.16 -0.62
C ARG A 336 -16.13 -18.17 -0.42
N GLY A 337 -16.63 -18.92 0.56
CA GLY A 337 -18.05 -18.93 0.93
C GLY A 337 -18.59 -17.60 1.46
N ALA A 338 -17.70 -16.68 1.87
CA ALA A 338 -18.06 -15.34 2.34
C ALA A 338 -18.10 -14.29 1.22
N GLN A 339 -17.76 -14.66 -0.02
CA GLN A 339 -17.82 -13.75 -1.16
C GLN A 339 -19.28 -13.36 -1.46
N ARG A 340 -19.54 -12.05 -1.57
CA ARG A 340 -20.86 -11.54 -1.92
C ARG A 340 -21.11 -11.68 -3.42
N PRO A 341 -22.21 -12.33 -3.87
CA PRO A 341 -22.64 -12.26 -5.25
C PRO A 341 -23.28 -10.90 -5.53
N PHE A 342 -22.73 -10.14 -6.47
CA PHE A 342 -23.30 -8.84 -6.88
C PHE A 342 -24.23 -8.94 -8.09
N LEU A 343 -24.14 -10.01 -8.87
CA LEU A 343 -24.97 -10.25 -10.04
C LEU A 343 -25.60 -11.64 -9.96
N GLY A 344 -26.93 -11.70 -9.90
CA GLY A 344 -27.72 -12.91 -10.19
C GLY A 344 -27.61 -14.07 -9.22
N GLY A 345 -27.02 -13.89 -8.07
CA GLY A 345 -27.08 -14.88 -6.98
C GLY A 345 -28.45 -14.81 -6.31
N SER A 346 -29.35 -15.75 -6.61
CA SER A 346 -30.48 -16.04 -5.72
C SER A 346 -29.88 -16.47 -4.37
N ALA A 347 -30.28 -15.77 -3.30
CA ALA A 347 -30.04 -16.19 -1.94
C ALA A 347 -30.54 -17.62 -1.69
#